data_7efe13914f7e1d7b638cb094dbfa569a
#
_entry.id   7efe13914f7e1d7b638cb094dbfa569a
#
_cell.length_a   1.000
_cell.length_b   1.000
_cell.length_c   1.000
_cell.angle_alpha   90.00
_cell.angle_beta   90.00
_cell.angle_gamma   90.00
#
_symmetry.space_group_name_H-M   'P 1'
#
loop_
_entity.id
_entity.type
_entity.pdbx_description
1 polymer ?
#
loop_
_entity_poly.entity_id
_entity_poly.type
_entity_poly.pdbx_seq_one_letter_code
_entity_poly.pdbx_strand_id
1 'polypeptide(L)'
;MPIHLIWGDDYEASKTIVEEIIRQFIDPSWKSFNYSQLDGIDAKQSFRALEEALSPPLGNGGRVVLVRRSPFCNGCSIELASKLEKSVKLIPDNTHLILINSNKPDKRLKTTKLILEFLQADQFSEEICCILPLPWDIKGQRNLVQSIAQKLNLIIKNETIDLIVD
;
A
#
# COMPACT_ATOMS: atom_id res chain seq x y z
N MET A 1 14.07 -7.12 -0.05
CA MET A 1 13.34 -5.91 0.35
C MET A 1 11.88 -6.06 -0.03
N PRO A 2 10.96 -6.06 0.92
CA PRO A 2 9.53 -6.13 0.66
C PRO A 2 8.94 -4.82 0.11
N ILE A 3 8.22 -4.92 -1.01
CA ILE A 3 7.39 -3.83 -1.56
C ILE A 3 5.92 -4.26 -1.49
N HIS A 4 5.06 -3.37 -1.01
CA HIS A 4 3.62 -3.57 -1.02
C HIS A 4 2.99 -2.51 -1.94
N LEU A 5 2.48 -2.95 -3.09
CA LEU A 5 1.81 -2.08 -4.04
C LEU A 5 0.29 -2.22 -3.86
N ILE A 6 -0.32 -1.21 -3.25
CA ILE A 6 -1.76 -1.18 -2.98
C ILE A 6 -2.40 -0.17 -3.92
N TRP A 7 -3.45 -0.57 -4.64
CA TRP A 7 -4.13 0.35 -5.55
C TRP A 7 -5.65 0.11 -5.58
N GLY A 8 -6.39 1.17 -5.85
CA GLY A 8 -7.84 1.15 -5.91
C GLY A 8 -8.47 2.32 -5.14
N ASP A 9 -9.79 2.32 -5.08
CA ASP A 9 -10.61 3.38 -4.49
C ASP A 9 -11.20 3.02 -3.11
N ASP A 10 -11.01 1.77 -2.65
CA ASP A 10 -11.37 1.35 -1.29
C ASP A 10 -10.31 1.81 -0.27
N TYR A 11 -10.51 3.02 0.23
CA TYR A 11 -9.62 3.63 1.21
C TYR A 11 -9.56 2.84 2.54
N GLU A 12 -10.71 2.34 3.02
CA GLU A 12 -10.76 1.62 4.31
C GLU A 12 -10.09 0.25 4.23
N ALA A 13 -10.26 -0.47 3.11
CA ALA A 13 -9.51 -1.70 2.88
C ALA A 13 -8.01 -1.43 2.82
N SER A 14 -7.58 -0.42 2.05
CA SER A 14 -6.16 -0.03 1.96
C SER A 14 -5.56 0.35 3.30
N LYS A 15 -6.30 1.10 4.12
CA LYS A 15 -5.88 1.50 5.48
C LYS A 15 -5.73 0.29 6.40
N THR A 16 -6.68 -0.63 6.38
CA THR A 16 -6.64 -1.87 7.18
C THR A 16 -5.39 -2.68 6.87
N ILE A 17 -5.07 -2.86 5.58
CA ILE A 17 -3.87 -3.59 5.12
C ILE A 17 -2.60 -2.90 5.63
N VAL A 18 -2.50 -1.59 5.50
CA VAL A 18 -1.35 -0.84 6.02
C VAL A 18 -1.18 -1.02 7.53
N GLU A 19 -2.28 -0.96 8.29
CA GLU A 19 -2.25 -1.17 9.74
C GLU A 19 -1.81 -2.59 10.12
N GLU A 20 -2.20 -3.60 9.33
CA GLU A 20 -1.76 -4.98 9.50
C GLU A 20 -0.26 -5.13 9.24
N ILE A 21 0.26 -4.55 8.15
CA ILE A 21 1.70 -4.53 7.85
C ILE A 21 2.48 -3.85 8.98
N ILE A 22 2.04 -2.68 9.43
CA ILE A 22 2.69 -1.96 10.54
C ILE A 22 2.73 -2.82 11.79
N ARG A 23 1.62 -3.48 12.15
CA ARG A 23 1.51 -4.34 13.34
C ARG A 23 2.41 -5.56 13.25
N GLN A 24 2.57 -6.11 12.06
CA GLN A 24 3.36 -7.31 11.84
C GLN A 24 4.87 -7.04 11.89
N PHE A 25 5.33 -5.91 11.35
CA PHE A 25 6.76 -5.69 11.11
C PHE A 25 7.40 -4.65 12.03
N ILE A 26 6.63 -3.77 12.66
CA ILE A 26 7.17 -2.73 13.55
C ILE A 26 6.98 -3.12 15.01
N ASP A 27 8.08 -3.08 15.77
CA ASP A 27 8.01 -3.13 17.24
C ASP A 27 7.31 -1.86 17.75
N PRO A 28 6.22 -1.99 18.55
CA PRO A 28 5.46 -0.84 19.04
C PRO A 28 6.32 0.21 19.78
N SER A 29 7.37 -0.23 20.47
CA SER A 29 8.28 0.65 21.22
C SER A 29 9.12 1.57 20.30
N TRP A 30 9.31 1.15 19.05
CA TRP A 30 10.12 1.86 18.05
C TRP A 30 9.30 2.49 16.92
N LYS A 31 7.97 2.43 17.00
CA LYS A 31 7.07 2.88 15.94
C LYS A 31 7.32 4.34 15.54
N SER A 32 7.55 5.24 16.48
CA SER A 32 7.80 6.67 16.20
C SER A 32 9.05 6.93 15.37
N PHE A 33 10.01 5.99 15.37
CA PHE A 33 11.27 6.09 14.61
C PHE A 33 11.26 5.27 13.32
N ASN A 34 10.49 4.17 13.30
CA ASN A 34 10.53 3.21 12.22
C ASN A 34 9.31 3.28 11.29
N TYR A 35 8.34 4.15 11.58
CA TYR A 35 7.21 4.40 10.70
C TYR A 35 7.24 5.82 10.14
N SER A 36 7.18 5.93 8.83
CA SER A 36 7.06 7.21 8.12
C SER A 36 5.91 7.15 7.13
N GLN A 37 5.12 8.22 7.09
CA GLN A 37 4.06 8.41 6.09
C GLN A 37 4.32 9.69 5.31
N LEU A 38 4.39 9.57 4.00
CA LEU A 38 4.76 10.63 3.07
C LEU A 38 3.72 10.74 1.95
N ASP A 39 3.59 11.93 1.38
CA ASP A 39 2.65 12.20 0.30
C ASP A 39 3.38 12.31 -1.04
N GLY A 40 3.08 11.38 -1.95
CA GLY A 40 3.74 11.31 -3.26
C GLY A 40 3.36 12.42 -4.24
N ILE A 41 2.35 13.25 -3.96
CA ILE A 41 2.07 14.46 -4.77
C ILE A 41 3.24 15.45 -4.68
N ASP A 42 3.83 15.60 -3.50
CA ASP A 42 5.05 16.39 -3.34
C ASP A 42 6.27 15.56 -3.74
N ALA A 43 6.93 15.97 -4.82
CA ALA A 43 8.14 15.31 -5.32
C ALA A 43 9.24 15.24 -4.24
N LYS A 44 9.39 16.26 -3.39
CA LYS A 44 10.37 16.26 -2.30
C LYS A 44 10.08 15.16 -1.29
N GLN A 45 8.81 14.94 -0.97
CA GLN A 45 8.42 13.84 -0.07
C GLN A 45 8.66 12.47 -0.71
N SER A 46 8.44 12.33 -2.02
CA SER A 46 8.77 11.09 -2.73
C SER A 46 10.27 10.78 -2.74
N PHE A 47 11.13 11.80 -2.89
CA PHE A 47 12.58 11.64 -2.74
C PHE A 47 12.96 11.23 -1.31
N ARG A 48 12.39 11.93 -0.32
CA ARG A 48 12.59 11.64 1.09
C ARG A 48 12.15 10.22 1.45
N ALA A 49 11.05 9.73 0.89
CA ALA A 49 10.58 8.36 1.12
C ALA A 49 11.63 7.32 0.73
N LEU A 50 12.30 7.51 -0.41
CA LEU A 50 13.37 6.62 -0.86
C LEU A 50 14.60 6.72 0.06
N GLU A 51 14.91 7.89 0.59
CA GLU A 51 16.03 8.10 1.52
C GLU A 51 15.73 7.46 2.89
N GLU A 52 14.52 7.62 3.39
CA GLU A 52 14.08 6.97 4.62
C GLU A 52 14.03 5.45 4.50
N ALA A 53 13.63 4.93 3.33
CA ALA A 53 13.63 3.50 3.06
C ALA A 53 15.05 2.89 3.02
N LEU A 54 16.07 3.67 2.66
CA LEU A 54 17.47 3.23 2.70
C LEU A 54 18.03 3.14 4.12
N SER A 55 17.41 3.83 5.07
CA SER A 55 17.89 3.85 6.45
C SER A 55 17.48 2.56 7.17
N PRO A 56 18.40 1.87 7.85
CA PRO A 56 18.05 0.69 8.64
C PRO A 56 17.09 1.05 9.78
N PRO A 57 16.24 0.11 10.23
CA PRO A 57 15.39 0.35 11.40
C PRO A 57 16.22 0.55 12.66
N LEU A 58 15.67 1.30 13.61
CA LEU A 58 16.23 1.48 14.95
C LEU A 58 15.67 0.42 15.91
N GLY A 59 16.51 -0.14 16.74
CA GLY A 59 16.12 -1.14 17.73
C GLY A 59 15.65 -2.45 17.10
N ASN A 60 14.61 -3.05 17.67
CA ASN A 60 14.03 -4.29 17.21
C ASN A 60 12.94 -4.06 16.15
N GLY A 61 12.67 -5.09 15.35
CA GLY A 61 11.65 -5.04 14.29
C GLY A 61 12.14 -4.45 12.97
N GLY A 62 11.20 -4.12 12.11
CA GLY A 62 11.45 -3.54 10.80
C GLY A 62 11.13 -2.05 10.73
N ARG A 63 11.36 -1.47 9.57
CA ARG A 63 10.93 -0.12 9.18
C ARG A 63 9.81 -0.21 8.15
N VAL A 64 8.84 0.67 8.25
CA VAL A 64 7.77 0.82 7.25
C VAL A 64 7.75 2.26 6.75
N VAL A 65 7.91 2.42 5.45
CA VAL A 65 7.80 3.71 4.76
C VAL A 65 6.58 3.67 3.85
N LEU A 66 5.57 4.45 4.19
CA LEU A 66 4.32 4.56 3.44
C LEU A 66 4.35 5.79 2.53
N VAL A 67 4.14 5.59 1.24
CA VAL A 67 3.96 6.65 0.25
C VAL A 67 2.51 6.63 -0.24
N ARG A 68 1.72 7.58 0.23
CA ARG A 68 0.36 7.80 -0.30
C ARG A 68 0.42 8.57 -1.60
N ARG A 69 -0.53 8.29 -2.50
CA ARG A 69 -0.59 8.92 -3.84
C ARG A 69 0.75 8.82 -4.57
N SER A 70 1.31 7.63 -4.52
CA SER A 70 2.64 7.33 -5.03
C SER A 70 2.75 7.62 -6.54
N PRO A 71 3.75 8.36 -7.01
CA PRO A 71 3.91 8.66 -8.43
C PRO A 71 4.55 7.51 -9.22
N PHE A 72 5.15 6.54 -8.53
CA PHE A 72 6.05 5.56 -9.17
C PHE A 72 5.37 4.66 -10.21
N CYS A 73 4.08 4.38 -10.06
CA CYS A 73 3.33 3.52 -10.98
C CYS A 73 2.37 4.26 -11.92
N ASN A 74 2.26 5.59 -11.79
CA ASN A 74 1.32 6.40 -12.58
C ASN A 74 1.97 7.63 -13.25
N GLY A 75 3.30 7.68 -13.24
CA GLY A 75 4.13 8.71 -13.84
C GLY A 75 4.83 9.58 -12.80
N CYS A 76 6.15 9.64 -12.92
CA CYS A 76 7.01 10.48 -12.08
C CYS A 76 8.08 11.16 -12.94
N SER A 77 8.81 12.13 -12.36
CA SER A 77 9.91 12.78 -13.05
C SER A 77 11.05 11.80 -13.34
N ILE A 78 11.88 12.14 -14.35
CA ILE A 78 13.03 11.30 -14.72
C ILE A 78 14.01 11.15 -13.56
N GLU A 79 14.22 12.24 -12.80
CA GLU A 79 15.10 12.26 -11.64
C GLU A 79 14.60 11.28 -10.55
N LEU A 80 13.29 11.31 -10.27
CA LEU A 80 12.68 10.44 -9.26
C LEU A 80 12.72 8.97 -9.72
N ALA A 81 12.46 8.69 -10.99
CA ALA A 81 12.59 7.36 -11.56
C ALA A 81 14.02 6.81 -11.45
N SER A 82 15.03 7.66 -11.77
CA SER A 82 16.44 7.30 -11.61
C SER A 82 16.83 7.06 -10.15
N LYS A 83 16.29 7.86 -9.23
CA LYS A 83 16.51 7.65 -7.79
C LYS A 83 15.91 6.34 -7.32
N LEU A 84 14.68 6.01 -7.73
CA LEU A 84 14.04 4.73 -7.40
C LEU A 84 14.91 3.55 -7.89
N GLU A 85 15.34 3.57 -9.15
CA GLU A 85 16.13 2.51 -9.75
C GLU A 85 17.44 2.24 -8.99
N LYS A 86 18.11 3.31 -8.53
CA LYS A 86 19.33 3.22 -7.73
C LYS A 86 19.07 2.78 -6.31
N SER A 87 17.99 3.27 -5.70
CA SER A 87 17.70 3.06 -4.27
C SER A 87 17.12 1.69 -3.98
N VAL A 88 16.22 1.19 -4.85
CA VAL A 88 15.41 0.00 -4.58
C VAL A 88 16.27 -1.25 -4.28
N LYS A 89 17.43 -1.38 -4.91
CA LYS A 89 18.37 -2.49 -4.70
C LYS A 89 19.17 -2.41 -3.40
N LEU A 90 19.17 -1.24 -2.76
CA LEU A 90 19.98 -0.95 -1.57
C LEU A 90 19.13 -0.87 -0.30
N ILE A 91 17.80 -0.93 -0.43
CA ILE A 91 16.90 -0.90 0.72
C ILE A 91 17.10 -2.20 1.54
N PRO A 92 17.25 -2.11 2.87
CA PRO A 92 17.41 -3.28 3.74
C PRO A 92 16.23 -4.26 3.67
N ASP A 93 16.48 -5.55 3.86
CA ASP A 93 15.43 -6.59 3.78
C ASP A 93 14.37 -6.48 4.89
N ASN A 94 14.68 -5.81 5.99
CA ASN A 94 13.75 -5.53 7.08
C ASN A 94 13.07 -4.15 6.96
N THR A 95 13.14 -3.51 5.78
CA THR A 95 12.41 -2.28 5.45
C THR A 95 11.31 -2.58 4.44
N HIS A 96 10.09 -2.24 4.78
CA HIS A 96 8.90 -2.40 3.94
C HIS A 96 8.51 -1.07 3.30
N LEU A 97 8.51 -1.02 1.97
CA LEU A 97 8.07 0.14 1.21
C LEU A 97 6.63 -0.08 0.74
N ILE A 98 5.70 0.71 1.25
CA ILE A 98 4.28 0.65 0.89
C ILE A 98 3.96 1.79 -0.08
N LEU A 99 3.47 1.45 -1.27
CA LEU A 99 3.08 2.40 -2.30
C LEU A 99 1.57 2.31 -2.49
N ILE A 100 0.85 3.42 -2.21
CA ILE A 100 -0.61 3.48 -2.40
C ILE A 100 -0.95 4.39 -3.57
N ASN A 101 -1.81 3.90 -4.46
CA ASN A 101 -2.35 4.61 -5.61
C ASN A 101 -3.86 4.42 -5.71
N SER A 102 -4.59 5.47 -6.15
CA SER A 102 -6.00 5.33 -6.49
C SER A 102 -6.23 4.64 -7.84
N ASN A 103 -5.26 4.78 -8.75
CA ASN A 103 -5.36 4.26 -10.11
C ASN A 103 -4.57 2.96 -10.26
N LYS A 104 -5.04 2.12 -11.19
CA LYS A 104 -4.32 0.92 -11.60
C LYS A 104 -2.91 1.28 -12.10
N PRO A 105 -1.87 0.53 -11.71
CA PRO A 105 -0.50 0.74 -12.16
C PRO A 105 -0.35 0.69 -13.69
N ASP A 106 0.29 1.68 -14.28
CA ASP A 106 0.60 1.71 -15.72
C ASP A 106 1.81 0.82 -16.01
N LYS A 107 1.56 -0.39 -16.50
CA LYS A 107 2.57 -1.41 -16.80
C LYS A 107 3.54 -1.02 -17.95
N ARG A 108 3.31 0.09 -18.64
CA ARG A 108 4.21 0.60 -19.70
C ARG A 108 5.42 1.33 -19.10
N LEU A 109 5.25 1.90 -17.91
CA LEU A 109 6.30 2.68 -17.23
C LEU A 109 7.45 1.78 -16.76
N LYS A 110 8.69 2.28 -16.93
CA LYS A 110 9.90 1.59 -16.44
C LYS A 110 9.88 1.38 -14.93
N THR A 111 9.41 2.38 -14.18
CA THR A 111 9.28 2.31 -12.72
C THR A 111 8.30 1.25 -12.27
N THR A 112 7.15 1.12 -12.97
CA THR A 112 6.18 0.05 -12.68
C THR A 112 6.78 -1.33 -12.97
N LYS A 113 7.46 -1.50 -14.11
CA LYS A 113 8.12 -2.77 -14.43
C LYS A 113 9.14 -3.17 -13.37
N LEU A 114 9.97 -2.22 -12.96
CA LEU A 114 10.95 -2.44 -11.90
C LEU A 114 10.29 -2.88 -10.59
N ILE A 115 9.22 -2.21 -10.15
CA ILE A 115 8.48 -2.58 -8.94
C ILE A 115 7.90 -3.98 -9.08
N LEU A 116 7.27 -4.30 -10.22
CA LEU A 116 6.69 -5.62 -10.47
C LEU A 116 7.75 -6.75 -10.48
N GLU A 117 8.97 -6.48 -10.95
CA GLU A 117 10.09 -7.43 -10.85
C GLU A 117 10.44 -7.72 -9.39
N PHE A 118 10.47 -6.71 -8.53
CA PHE A 118 10.68 -6.89 -7.08
C PHE A 118 9.54 -7.65 -6.41
N LEU A 119 8.28 -7.39 -6.80
CA LEU A 119 7.13 -8.13 -6.30
C LEU A 119 7.20 -9.63 -6.60
N GLN A 120 7.79 -10.01 -7.74
CA GLN A 120 7.96 -11.42 -8.11
C GLN A 120 9.16 -12.09 -7.44
N ALA A 121 10.18 -11.31 -7.08
CA ALA A 121 11.44 -11.83 -6.55
C ALA A 121 11.42 -12.03 -5.02
N ASP A 122 10.52 -11.37 -4.30
CA ASP A 122 10.49 -11.35 -2.84
C ASP A 122 9.16 -11.92 -2.32
N GLN A 123 9.23 -12.92 -1.45
CA GLN A 123 8.05 -13.62 -0.91
C GLN A 123 7.17 -12.76 0.02
N PHE A 124 7.68 -11.64 0.52
CA PHE A 124 6.94 -10.71 1.38
C PHE A 124 6.39 -9.51 0.60
N SER A 125 6.71 -9.43 -0.70
CA SER A 125 6.23 -8.39 -1.59
C SER A 125 4.90 -8.80 -2.23
N GLU A 126 3.96 -7.84 -2.33
CA GLU A 126 2.63 -8.13 -2.85
C GLU A 126 2.01 -6.96 -3.61
N GLU A 127 1.18 -7.29 -4.61
CA GLU A 127 0.29 -6.35 -5.29
C GLU A 127 -1.14 -6.60 -4.80
N ILE A 128 -1.75 -5.60 -4.18
CA ILE A 128 -3.09 -5.69 -3.60
C ILE A 128 -4.02 -4.71 -4.31
N CYS A 129 -5.16 -5.24 -4.80
CA CYS A 129 -6.20 -4.46 -5.44
C CYS A 129 -7.35 -4.21 -4.46
N CYS A 130 -7.60 -2.94 -4.13
CA CYS A 130 -8.65 -2.48 -3.22
C CYS A 130 -9.67 -1.65 -4.02
N ILE A 131 -10.59 -2.31 -4.73
CA ILE A 131 -11.61 -1.66 -5.56
C ILE A 131 -12.98 -1.85 -4.93
N LEU A 132 -13.73 -0.76 -4.79
CA LEU A 132 -15.13 -0.82 -4.41
C LEU A 132 -15.98 -1.41 -5.55
N PRO A 133 -17.03 -2.19 -5.24
CA PRO A 133 -17.97 -2.63 -6.25
C PRO A 133 -18.68 -1.42 -6.90
N LEU A 134 -18.91 -1.51 -8.19
CA LEU A 134 -19.58 -0.43 -8.93
C LEU A 134 -21.01 -0.23 -8.42
N PRO A 135 -21.58 0.99 -8.54
CA PRO A 135 -22.93 1.30 -8.02
C PRO A 135 -24.05 0.37 -8.56
N TRP A 136 -23.86 -0.22 -9.73
CA TRP A 136 -24.82 -1.15 -10.33
C TRP A 136 -24.48 -2.64 -10.07
N ASP A 137 -23.35 -2.94 -9.42
CA ASP A 137 -23.00 -4.30 -9.03
C ASP A 137 -23.59 -4.63 -7.66
N ILE A 138 -24.90 -4.86 -7.61
CA ILE A 138 -25.66 -5.18 -6.40
C ILE A 138 -25.06 -6.39 -5.67
N LYS A 139 -24.59 -7.40 -6.42
CA LYS A 139 -23.98 -8.59 -5.82
C LYS A 139 -22.64 -8.26 -5.11
N GLY A 140 -21.81 -7.46 -5.76
CA GLY A 140 -20.56 -6.98 -5.18
C GLY A 140 -20.79 -6.13 -3.94
N GLN A 141 -21.78 -5.22 -3.96
CA GLN A 141 -22.16 -4.38 -2.83
C GLN A 141 -22.66 -5.23 -1.65
N ARG A 142 -23.52 -6.21 -1.89
CA ARG A 142 -23.97 -7.17 -0.86
C ARG A 142 -22.80 -7.90 -0.22
N ASN A 143 -21.87 -8.41 -1.02
CA ASN A 143 -20.68 -9.09 -0.52
C ASN A 143 -19.81 -8.16 0.32
N LEU A 144 -19.67 -6.90 -0.08
CA LEU A 144 -18.93 -5.89 0.67
C LEU A 144 -19.58 -5.65 2.04
N VAL A 145 -20.90 -5.41 2.09
CA VAL A 145 -21.64 -5.21 3.34
C VAL A 145 -21.51 -6.42 4.26
N GLN A 146 -21.62 -7.64 3.73
CA GLN A 146 -21.43 -8.87 4.52
C GLN A 146 -20.00 -8.98 5.07
N SER A 147 -18.99 -8.68 4.25
CA SER A 147 -17.59 -8.74 4.68
C SER A 147 -17.27 -7.72 5.79
N ILE A 148 -17.82 -6.52 5.68
CA ILE A 148 -17.69 -5.48 6.71
C ILE A 148 -18.40 -5.91 8.01
N ALA A 149 -19.61 -6.45 7.90
CA ALA A 149 -20.36 -6.96 9.05
C ALA A 149 -19.59 -8.06 9.78
N GLN A 150 -19.01 -9.00 9.04
CA GLN A 150 -18.18 -10.07 9.62
C GLN A 150 -16.95 -9.52 10.33
N LYS A 151 -16.24 -8.56 9.73
CA LYS A 151 -15.09 -7.90 10.37
C LYS A 151 -15.44 -7.19 11.67
N LEU A 152 -16.65 -6.63 11.74
CA LEU A 152 -17.18 -5.95 12.93
C LEU A 152 -17.89 -6.90 13.92
N ASN A 153 -17.90 -8.22 13.66
CA ASN A 153 -18.65 -9.21 14.41
C ASN A 153 -20.17 -8.89 14.54
N LEU A 154 -20.74 -8.29 13.50
CA LEU A 154 -22.16 -7.97 13.43
C LEU A 154 -22.92 -9.08 12.68
N ILE A 155 -24.05 -9.48 13.24
CA ILE A 155 -25.01 -10.39 12.59
C ILE A 155 -26.06 -9.53 11.90
N ILE A 156 -26.02 -9.48 10.56
CA ILE A 156 -26.98 -8.72 9.75
C ILE A 156 -27.87 -9.69 8.95
N LYS A 157 -29.19 -9.43 8.94
CA LYS A 157 -30.14 -10.18 8.12
C LYS A 157 -30.04 -9.75 6.65
N ASN A 158 -30.37 -10.65 5.72
CA ASN A 158 -30.36 -10.36 4.29
C ASN A 158 -31.25 -9.18 3.92
N GLU A 159 -32.44 -9.06 4.54
CA GLU A 159 -33.36 -7.93 4.35
C GLU A 159 -32.71 -6.58 4.69
N THR A 160 -31.87 -6.54 5.74
CA THR A 160 -31.13 -5.34 6.12
C THR A 160 -30.02 -5.03 5.13
N ILE A 161 -29.36 -6.05 4.58
CA ILE A 161 -28.35 -5.87 3.52
C ILE A 161 -28.99 -5.29 2.28
N ASP A 162 -30.17 -5.77 1.91
CA ASP A 162 -30.92 -5.26 0.75
C ASP A 162 -31.26 -3.77 0.90
N LEU A 163 -31.69 -3.35 2.10
CA LEU A 163 -31.96 -1.93 2.40
C LEU A 163 -30.72 -1.03 2.40
N ILE A 164 -29.53 -1.57 2.60
CA ILE A 164 -28.27 -0.80 2.56
C ILE A 164 -27.79 -0.62 1.12
N VAL A 165 -28.11 -1.59 0.24
CA VAL A 165 -27.61 -1.64 -1.14
C VAL A 165 -28.56 -0.96 -2.13
N ASP A 166 -29.85 -0.80 -1.81
CA ASP A 166 -30.85 -0.07 -2.59
C ASP A 166 -30.66 1.46 -2.50
#